data_c96110cd76f2f284cd197874de72fdec
#
_entry.id   c96110cd76f2f284cd197874de72fdec
#
_cell.length_a   1.000
_cell.length_b   1.000
_cell.length_c   1.000
_cell.angle_alpha   90.00
_cell.angle_beta   90.00
_cell.angle_gamma   90.00
#
_symmetry.space_group_name_H-M   'P 1'
#
loop_
_entity.id
_entity.type
_entity.pdbx_description
1 polymer ?
#
loop_
_entity_poly.entity_id
_entity_poly.type
_entity_poly.pdbx_seq_one_letter_code
_entity_poly.pdbx_strand_id
1 'polypeptide(L)'
;MKLNKVLLSGVIALSCVSASAQEADKTVNVFTPHWYAQAQVGGQYTLGEIGFGKLLSPNVQVGIGYNFNKVVGARFSLNTWQSKAGQKVVSDGVSTTYKWKWNYIAPMVDATFNLTNLFCEYNPDRLVEVGVFGGIGANIAWGNDEARDAQELILKTPGANLAGYDKSSMPLENLWDGTKTRFVARVGANVDFRVSDRVKLG
;
A
#
# COMPACT_ATOMS: atom_id res chain seq x y z
N MET A 1 -12.23 -24.00 11.51
CA MET A 1 -12.22 -23.31 10.19
C MET A 1 -11.33 -22.07 10.38
N LYS A 2 -10.06 -22.18 9.99
CA LYS A 2 -9.08 -21.09 10.18
C LYS A 2 -9.34 -20.05 9.09
N LEU A 3 -9.91 -18.91 9.47
CA LEU A 3 -9.98 -17.75 8.58
C LEU A 3 -8.54 -17.26 8.38
N ASN A 4 -8.00 -17.42 7.18
CA ASN A 4 -6.76 -16.75 6.81
C ASN A 4 -7.00 -15.25 6.93
N LYS A 5 -6.37 -14.64 7.92
CA LYS A 5 -6.38 -13.18 8.08
C LYS A 5 -5.69 -12.59 6.85
N VAL A 6 -6.47 -12.08 5.93
CA VAL A 6 -6.00 -11.33 4.78
C VAL A 6 -5.31 -10.08 5.33
N LEU A 7 -4.03 -9.91 5.01
CA LEU A 7 -3.29 -8.68 5.27
C LEU A 7 -3.94 -7.57 4.42
N LEU A 8 -4.94 -6.91 4.97
CA LEU A 8 -5.52 -5.72 4.37
C LEU A 8 -4.64 -4.53 4.77
N SER A 9 -3.63 -4.26 3.96
CA SER A 9 -2.83 -3.05 4.08
C SER A 9 -3.64 -1.90 3.50
N GLY A 10 -4.28 -1.13 4.38
CA GLY A 10 -4.89 0.14 3.99
C GLY A 10 -3.78 1.16 3.72
N VAL A 11 -3.57 1.53 2.48
CA VAL A 11 -2.69 2.64 2.10
C VAL A 11 -3.52 3.92 2.15
N ILE A 12 -3.26 4.76 3.15
CA ILE A 12 -3.73 6.15 3.14
C ILE A 12 -2.66 6.93 2.37
N ALA A 13 -2.88 7.11 1.08
CA ALA A 13 -2.00 7.91 0.24
C ALA A 13 -2.33 9.40 0.39
N LEU A 14 -1.39 10.17 0.94
CA LEU A 14 -1.31 11.59 0.60
C LEU A 14 -0.55 11.63 -0.74
N SER A 15 -1.27 11.90 -1.79
CA SER A 15 -0.74 11.86 -3.15
C SER A 15 0.09 13.08 -3.48
N CYS A 16 1.16 12.86 -4.17
CA CYS A 16 2.03 13.88 -4.73
C CYS A 16 1.89 13.85 -6.25
N VAL A 17 1.93 15.00 -6.83
CA VAL A 17 2.09 15.42 -8.22
C VAL A 17 2.09 14.32 -9.30
N SER A 18 1.04 14.29 -10.11
CA SER A 18 1.05 13.62 -11.42
C SER A 18 1.40 14.64 -12.51
N ALA A 19 2.47 14.43 -13.25
CA ALA A 19 2.79 15.23 -14.42
C ALA A 19 2.35 14.49 -15.68
N SER A 20 1.44 15.06 -16.45
CA SER A 20 1.04 14.56 -17.76
C SER A 20 1.64 15.42 -18.86
N ALA A 21 2.30 14.78 -19.82
CA ALA A 21 2.76 15.45 -21.03
C ALA A 21 1.59 15.46 -22.04
N GLN A 22 0.82 16.52 -22.05
CA GLN A 22 -0.24 16.73 -23.03
C GLN A 22 0.00 18.04 -23.74
N GLU A 23 0.16 18.01 -25.04
CA GLU A 23 0.06 19.21 -25.87
C GLU A 23 -1.42 19.64 -25.95
N ALA A 24 -1.70 20.84 -25.49
CA ALA A 24 -3.05 21.37 -25.49
C ALA A 24 -3.34 22.10 -26.82
N ASP A 25 -4.09 21.48 -27.70
CA ASP A 25 -4.82 22.17 -28.74
C ASP A 25 -6.20 22.57 -28.20
N LYS A 26 -6.47 23.86 -28.12
CA LYS A 26 -7.57 24.48 -27.33
C LYS A 26 -8.94 24.50 -27.99
N THR A 27 -9.19 23.80 -29.08
CA THR A 27 -10.40 24.04 -29.88
C THR A 27 -11.44 22.93 -29.85
N VAL A 28 -11.13 21.75 -29.37
CA VAL A 28 -12.13 20.66 -29.21
C VAL A 28 -11.76 19.83 -28.00
N ASN A 29 -12.71 19.58 -27.09
CA ASN A 29 -12.52 18.73 -25.91
C ASN A 29 -12.35 17.25 -26.30
N VAL A 30 -11.40 16.95 -27.17
CA VAL A 30 -11.07 15.60 -27.59
C VAL A 30 -9.97 15.06 -26.68
N PHE A 31 -10.22 13.94 -26.05
CA PHE A 31 -9.21 13.26 -25.25
C PHE A 31 -8.10 12.71 -26.16
N THR A 32 -6.86 13.02 -25.82
CA THR A 32 -5.68 12.43 -26.48
C THR A 32 -5.03 11.40 -25.53
N PRO A 33 -4.83 10.17 -25.99
CA PRO A 33 -4.08 9.18 -25.19
C PRO A 33 -2.68 9.68 -24.86
N HIS A 34 -2.27 9.55 -23.59
CA HIS A 34 -0.99 10.10 -23.12
C HIS A 34 -0.38 9.30 -21.98
N TRP A 35 0.94 9.40 -21.89
CA TRP A 35 1.69 8.91 -20.75
C TRP A 35 1.65 9.90 -19.59
N TYR A 36 1.72 9.36 -18.37
CA TYR A 36 1.93 10.16 -17.17
C TYR A 36 2.90 9.45 -16.22
N ALA A 37 3.58 10.23 -15.40
CA ALA A 37 4.39 9.74 -14.29
C ALA A 37 3.79 10.25 -12.98
N GLN A 38 3.92 9.48 -11.93
CA GLN A 38 3.45 9.87 -10.60
C GLN A 38 4.45 9.49 -9.52
N ALA A 39 4.46 10.27 -8.46
CA ALA A 39 5.14 9.95 -7.21
C ALA A 39 4.15 10.17 -6.06
N GLN A 40 4.16 9.27 -5.09
CA GLN A 40 3.26 9.32 -3.94
C GLN A 40 4.05 9.06 -2.67
N VAL A 41 3.71 9.80 -1.62
CA VAL A 41 4.21 9.56 -0.27
C VAL A 41 3.00 9.38 0.64
N GLY A 42 3.04 8.37 1.49
CA GLY A 42 1.90 8.06 2.33
C GLY A 42 2.28 7.27 3.56
N GLY A 43 1.28 6.87 4.30
CA GLY A 43 1.39 5.94 5.41
C GLY A 43 0.64 4.66 5.10
N GLN A 44 1.20 3.55 5.52
CA GLN A 44 0.51 2.26 5.47
C GLN A 44 0.33 1.70 6.88
N TYR A 45 -0.73 0.97 7.05
CA TYR A 45 -1.04 0.26 8.27
C TYR A 45 -1.17 -1.24 8.00
N THR A 46 -0.44 -2.03 8.80
CA THR A 46 -0.58 -3.48 8.77
C THR A 46 -1.62 -3.88 9.82
N LEU A 47 -2.64 -4.61 9.41
CA LEU A 47 -3.62 -5.16 10.36
C LEU A 47 -2.94 -6.20 11.25
N GLY A 48 -2.95 -5.96 12.54
CA GLY A 48 -2.34 -6.82 13.54
C GLY A 48 -3.03 -6.65 14.91
N GLU A 49 -2.57 -7.38 15.91
CA GLU A 49 -3.14 -7.37 17.27
C GLU A 49 -2.81 -6.10 18.07
N ILE A 50 -1.98 -5.22 17.51
CA ILE A 50 -1.52 -3.99 18.17
C ILE A 50 -2.25 -2.79 17.60
N GLY A 51 -2.53 -1.79 18.46
CA GLY A 51 -3.29 -0.59 18.10
C GLY A 51 -2.70 0.20 16.93
N PHE A 52 -3.58 0.82 16.15
CA PHE A 52 -3.35 1.50 14.88
C PHE A 52 -2.07 2.36 14.82
N GLY A 53 -1.88 3.26 15.76
CA GLY A 53 -0.75 4.21 15.72
C GLY A 53 0.64 3.57 15.87
N LYS A 54 0.73 2.33 16.37
CA LYS A 54 1.99 1.64 16.61
C LYS A 54 2.52 0.86 15.40
N LEU A 55 1.65 0.56 14.45
CA LEU A 55 1.95 -0.19 13.22
C LEU A 55 1.95 0.68 11.97
N LEU A 56 1.75 1.99 12.13
CA LEU A 56 1.86 2.94 11.04
C LEU A 56 3.31 3.01 10.56
N SER A 57 3.52 2.88 9.26
CA SER A 57 4.82 2.98 8.61
C SER A 57 4.74 3.85 7.36
N PRO A 58 5.82 4.56 7.02
CA PRO A 58 5.87 5.34 5.78
C PRO A 58 5.80 4.43 4.56
N ASN A 59 5.32 4.99 3.48
CA ASN A 59 5.19 4.32 2.19
C ASN A 59 5.52 5.32 1.10
N VAL A 60 6.31 4.90 0.13
CA VAL A 60 6.64 5.69 -1.07
C VAL A 60 6.30 4.85 -2.30
N GLN A 61 5.66 5.47 -3.25
CA GLN A 61 5.34 4.86 -4.52
C GLN A 61 5.75 5.77 -5.67
N VAL A 62 6.35 5.20 -6.69
CA VAL A 62 6.58 5.84 -7.98
C VAL A 62 5.94 5.00 -9.07
N GLY A 63 5.47 5.63 -10.13
CA GLY A 63 4.81 4.91 -11.19
C GLY A 63 4.80 5.67 -12.51
N ILE A 64 4.60 4.90 -13.57
CA ILE A 64 4.33 5.40 -14.91
C ILE A 64 3.05 4.75 -15.41
N GLY A 65 2.19 5.54 -16.03
CA GLY A 65 0.92 5.07 -16.55
C GLY A 65 0.64 5.60 -17.94
N TYR A 66 -0.34 4.98 -18.58
CA TYR A 66 -0.86 5.38 -19.87
C TYR A 66 -2.38 5.40 -19.85
N ASN A 67 -2.96 6.53 -20.21
CA ASN A 67 -4.39 6.70 -20.36
C ASN A 67 -4.78 6.38 -21.80
N PHE A 68 -5.48 5.26 -22.02
CA PHE A 68 -5.92 4.82 -23.36
C PHE A 68 -7.06 5.67 -23.88
N ASN A 69 -7.95 6.11 -22.99
CA ASN A 69 -9.06 6.98 -23.29
C ASN A 69 -9.41 7.82 -22.04
N LYS A 70 -10.45 8.64 -22.14
CA LYS A 70 -10.86 9.53 -21.04
C LYS A 70 -11.23 8.82 -19.72
N VAL A 71 -11.50 7.51 -19.77
CA VAL A 71 -11.99 6.72 -18.61
C VAL A 71 -10.97 5.67 -18.18
N VAL A 72 -10.31 5.00 -19.11
CA VAL A 72 -9.51 3.80 -18.84
C VAL A 72 -8.03 4.06 -19.07
N GLY A 73 -7.22 3.62 -18.14
CA GLY A 73 -5.76 3.63 -18.23
C GLY A 73 -5.14 2.38 -17.59
N ALA A 74 -3.85 2.26 -17.74
CA ALA A 74 -3.04 1.27 -17.03
C ALA A 74 -1.83 1.96 -16.39
N ARG A 75 -1.36 1.39 -15.30
CA ARG A 75 -0.23 1.94 -14.55
C ARG A 75 0.68 0.82 -14.07
N PHE A 76 1.97 0.99 -14.24
CA PHE A 76 3.00 0.24 -13.55
C PHE A 76 3.54 1.09 -12.41
N SER A 77 3.71 0.51 -11.23
CA SER A 77 4.20 1.23 -10.07
C SER A 77 5.11 0.36 -9.21
N LEU A 78 6.05 0.99 -8.55
CA LEU A 78 6.92 0.43 -7.52
C LEU A 78 6.57 1.07 -6.19
N ASN A 79 6.11 0.27 -5.27
CA ASN A 79 5.83 0.69 -3.91
C ASN A 79 6.91 0.12 -3.00
N THR A 80 7.43 0.93 -2.10
CA THR A 80 8.54 0.53 -1.24
C THR A 80 8.52 1.23 0.10
N TRP A 81 9.27 0.78 1.02
CA TRP A 81 9.75 1.26 2.30
C TRP A 81 9.72 0.16 3.36
N GLN A 82 9.18 0.46 4.53
CA GLN A 82 9.13 -0.44 5.67
C GLN A 82 7.68 -0.81 6.02
N SER A 83 7.50 -2.06 6.38
CA SER A 83 6.28 -2.52 7.03
C SER A 83 6.59 -2.93 8.45
N LYS A 84 5.60 -2.80 9.33
CA LYS A 84 5.72 -3.12 10.76
C LYS A 84 4.67 -4.14 11.15
N ALA A 85 5.05 -5.04 12.02
CA ALA A 85 4.13 -5.91 12.72
C ALA A 85 4.48 -5.93 14.21
N GLY A 86 3.63 -6.57 14.99
CA GLY A 86 3.91 -6.77 16.38
C GLY A 86 2.86 -7.64 17.03
N GLN A 87 3.20 -8.14 18.19
CA GLN A 87 2.36 -9.04 18.96
C GLN A 87 2.33 -8.61 20.43
N LYS A 88 1.16 -8.79 21.03
CA LYS A 88 0.95 -8.58 22.45
C LYS A 88 1.04 -9.90 23.18
N VAL A 89 1.92 -9.98 24.15
CA VAL A 89 2.13 -11.15 24.99
C VAL A 89 1.75 -10.80 26.41
N VAL A 90 0.98 -11.66 27.06
CA VAL A 90 0.61 -11.54 28.47
C VAL A 90 1.34 -12.61 29.25
N SER A 91 2.13 -12.20 30.26
CA SER A 91 2.83 -13.09 31.18
C SER A 91 2.54 -12.59 32.59
N ASP A 92 2.07 -13.47 33.48
CA ASP A 92 1.77 -13.17 34.89
C ASP A 92 0.94 -11.89 35.10
N GLY A 93 -0.04 -11.63 34.24
CA GLY A 93 -0.87 -10.43 34.29
C GLY A 93 -0.22 -9.17 33.70
N VAL A 94 1.05 -9.21 33.32
CA VAL A 94 1.77 -8.11 32.68
C VAL A 94 1.70 -8.25 31.17
N SER A 95 1.25 -7.21 30.49
CA SER A 95 1.12 -7.17 29.03
C SER A 95 2.32 -6.48 28.40
N THR A 96 3.12 -7.22 27.65
CA THR A 96 4.28 -6.72 26.90
C THR A 96 3.99 -6.73 25.40
N THR A 97 4.39 -5.68 24.71
CA THR A 97 4.20 -5.54 23.27
C THR A 97 5.53 -5.66 22.57
N TYR A 98 5.67 -6.67 21.75
CA TYR A 98 6.81 -6.87 20.88
C TYR A 98 6.50 -6.33 19.50
N LYS A 99 7.47 -5.66 18.85
CA LYS A 99 7.33 -5.07 17.52
C LYS A 99 8.56 -5.43 16.71
N TRP A 100 8.35 -5.56 15.40
CA TRP A 100 9.42 -5.72 14.42
C TRP A 100 9.05 -5.04 13.12
N LYS A 101 10.04 -4.81 12.29
CA LYS A 101 9.90 -4.19 10.97
C LYS A 101 10.69 -5.00 9.95
N TRP A 102 10.29 -4.82 8.69
CA TRP A 102 11.02 -5.34 7.54
C TRP A 102 10.91 -4.35 6.39
N ASN A 103 11.84 -4.46 5.44
CA ASN A 103 11.80 -3.69 4.22
C ASN A 103 11.08 -4.48 3.13
N TYR A 104 10.48 -3.79 2.17
CA TYR A 104 9.86 -4.42 1.04
C TYR A 104 9.94 -3.56 -0.20
N ILE A 105 9.80 -4.20 -1.38
CA ILE A 105 9.50 -3.58 -2.66
C ILE A 105 8.34 -4.35 -3.29
N ALA A 106 7.38 -3.61 -3.84
CA ALA A 106 6.21 -4.20 -4.46
C ALA A 106 6.00 -3.61 -5.86
N PRO A 107 6.50 -4.27 -6.92
CA PRO A 107 6.10 -3.98 -8.28
C PRO A 107 4.63 -4.37 -8.48
N MET A 108 3.84 -3.44 -9.05
CA MET A 108 2.41 -3.57 -9.25
C MET A 108 2.00 -3.13 -10.66
N VAL A 109 1.02 -3.81 -11.22
CA VAL A 109 0.32 -3.40 -12.44
C VAL A 109 -1.13 -3.14 -12.10
N ASP A 110 -1.62 -1.94 -12.39
CA ASP A 110 -2.98 -1.50 -12.09
C ASP A 110 -3.75 -1.18 -13.37
N ALA A 111 -5.02 -1.52 -13.40
CA ALA A 111 -6.01 -0.89 -14.25
C ALA A 111 -6.58 0.34 -13.52
N THR A 112 -6.70 1.46 -14.21
CA THR A 112 -7.18 2.72 -13.64
C THR A 112 -8.45 3.16 -14.36
N PHE A 113 -9.42 3.69 -13.62
CA PHE A 113 -10.69 4.15 -14.14
C PHE A 113 -11.00 5.53 -13.59
N ASN A 114 -11.18 6.52 -14.47
CA ASN A 114 -11.59 7.86 -14.11
C ASN A 114 -13.13 7.89 -14.01
N LEU A 115 -13.66 7.88 -12.79
CA LEU A 115 -15.11 7.90 -12.55
C LEU A 115 -15.73 9.22 -12.96
N THR A 116 -15.02 10.32 -12.78
CA THR A 116 -15.53 11.64 -13.16
C THR A 116 -15.78 11.71 -14.66
N ASN A 117 -14.85 11.22 -15.47
CA ASN A 117 -15.00 11.20 -16.93
C ASN A 117 -15.91 10.07 -17.44
N LEU A 118 -16.24 9.10 -16.59
CA LEU A 118 -17.24 8.07 -16.88
C LEU A 118 -18.67 8.64 -16.78
N PHE A 119 -18.96 9.41 -15.73
CA PHE A 119 -20.30 9.93 -15.45
C PHE A 119 -20.55 11.35 -15.98
N CYS A 120 -19.47 12.08 -16.31
CA CYS A 120 -19.54 13.43 -16.82
C CYS A 120 -18.87 13.54 -18.19
N GLU A 121 -19.20 14.60 -18.94
CA GLU A 121 -18.48 14.92 -20.17
C GLU A 121 -16.99 15.18 -19.88
N TYR A 122 -16.13 14.81 -20.82
CA TYR A 122 -14.71 15.08 -20.71
C TYR A 122 -14.45 16.59 -20.73
N ASN A 123 -13.82 17.09 -19.68
CA ASN A 123 -13.38 18.47 -19.58
C ASN A 123 -11.92 18.51 -19.08
N PRO A 124 -10.97 18.88 -19.94
CA PRO A 124 -9.55 18.94 -19.56
C PRO A 124 -9.27 20.01 -18.50
N ASP A 125 -10.15 21.02 -18.38
CA ASP A 125 -10.02 22.13 -17.41
C ASP A 125 -10.66 21.85 -16.06
N ARG A 126 -11.14 20.63 -15.85
CA ARG A 126 -11.80 20.25 -14.60
C ARG A 126 -10.82 20.32 -13.42
N LEU A 127 -11.26 20.97 -12.34
CA LEU A 127 -10.45 21.14 -11.13
C LEU A 127 -10.30 19.87 -10.31
N VAL A 128 -11.31 18.99 -10.28
CA VAL A 128 -11.32 17.80 -9.43
C VAL A 128 -11.71 16.58 -10.27
N GLU A 129 -10.93 15.54 -10.18
CA GLU A 129 -11.21 14.23 -10.78
C GLU A 129 -11.17 13.14 -9.71
N VAL A 130 -12.09 12.20 -9.80
CA VAL A 130 -12.17 11.04 -8.93
C VAL A 130 -11.90 9.80 -9.77
N GLY A 131 -10.98 8.98 -9.32
CA GLY A 131 -10.61 7.74 -9.97
C GLY A 131 -10.65 6.55 -9.01
N VAL A 132 -10.73 5.37 -9.59
CA VAL A 132 -10.51 4.11 -8.89
C VAL A 132 -9.47 3.30 -9.65
N PHE A 133 -8.80 2.42 -8.94
CA PHE A 133 -7.85 1.51 -9.54
C PHE A 133 -7.90 0.14 -8.86
N GLY A 134 -7.52 -0.86 -9.62
CA GLY A 134 -7.31 -2.22 -9.12
C GLY A 134 -6.11 -2.84 -9.81
N GLY A 135 -5.32 -3.58 -9.06
CA GLY A 135 -4.09 -4.15 -9.59
C GLY A 135 -3.60 -5.36 -8.85
N ILE A 136 -2.62 -5.99 -9.46
CA ILE A 136 -1.93 -7.17 -8.97
C ILE A 136 -0.42 -6.97 -9.06
N GLY A 137 0.32 -7.71 -8.26
CA GLY A 137 1.77 -7.63 -8.28
C GLY A 137 2.42 -8.60 -7.31
N ALA A 138 3.66 -8.33 -7.00
CA ALA A 138 4.45 -9.10 -6.04
C ALA A 138 4.96 -8.18 -4.93
N ASN A 139 5.01 -8.70 -3.72
CA ASN A 139 5.67 -8.05 -2.59
C ASN A 139 6.90 -8.89 -2.25
N ILE A 140 8.06 -8.29 -2.38
CA ILE A 140 9.35 -8.88 -2.07
C ILE A 140 9.84 -8.22 -0.79
N ALA A 141 9.93 -8.99 0.28
CA ALA A 141 10.25 -8.51 1.62
C ALA A 141 11.54 -9.14 2.13
N TRP A 142 12.34 -8.35 2.86
CA TRP A 142 13.61 -8.76 3.45
C TRP A 142 13.92 -7.98 4.73
N GLY A 143 14.95 -8.41 5.47
CA GLY A 143 15.41 -7.72 6.69
C GLY A 143 14.44 -7.86 7.86
N ASN A 144 14.01 -9.10 8.14
CA ASN A 144 13.08 -9.43 9.22
C ASN A 144 13.79 -9.96 10.50
N ASP A 145 15.03 -9.52 10.72
CA ASP A 145 15.86 -10.03 11.83
C ASP A 145 15.25 -9.65 13.20
N GLU A 146 14.68 -8.46 13.33
CA GLU A 146 13.99 -8.03 14.56
C GLU A 146 12.82 -8.95 14.95
N ALA A 147 12.22 -9.66 14.01
CA ALA A 147 11.17 -10.63 14.32
C ALA A 147 11.74 -11.90 14.97
N ARG A 148 12.95 -12.30 14.57
CA ARG A 148 13.67 -13.44 15.18
C ARG A 148 14.04 -13.11 16.63
N ASP A 149 14.58 -11.91 16.86
CA ASP A 149 14.93 -11.45 18.20
C ASP A 149 13.68 -11.37 19.10
N ALA A 150 12.58 -10.86 18.57
CA ALA A 150 11.29 -10.81 19.25
C ALA A 150 10.78 -12.21 19.61
N GLN A 151 10.90 -13.18 18.70
CA GLN A 151 10.52 -14.57 18.95
C GLN A 151 11.38 -15.20 20.06
N GLU A 152 12.69 -15.03 20.03
CA GLU A 152 13.56 -15.54 21.08
C GLU A 152 13.21 -14.98 22.47
N LEU A 153 12.95 -13.68 22.53
CA LEU A 153 12.52 -13.03 23.77
C LEU A 153 11.19 -13.59 24.29
N ILE A 154 10.22 -13.77 23.41
CA ILE A 154 8.91 -14.34 23.76
C ILE A 154 9.07 -15.78 24.27
N LEU A 155 9.88 -16.60 23.61
CA LEU A 155 10.12 -17.99 24.02
C LEU A 155 10.84 -18.09 25.38
N LYS A 156 11.72 -17.15 25.70
CA LYS A 156 12.43 -17.06 26.97
C LYS A 156 11.58 -16.49 28.11
N THR A 157 10.44 -15.87 27.83
CA THR A 157 9.57 -15.27 28.86
C THR A 157 8.78 -16.37 29.59
N PRO A 158 9.00 -16.59 30.91
CA PRO A 158 8.26 -17.57 31.68
C PRO A 158 6.76 -17.22 31.71
N GLY A 159 5.88 -18.20 31.62
CA GLY A 159 4.43 -17.98 31.74
C GLY A 159 3.80 -17.20 30.58
N ALA A 160 4.52 -16.90 29.50
CA ALA A 160 3.97 -16.18 28.35
C ALA A 160 2.77 -16.95 27.77
N ASN A 161 1.61 -16.34 27.84
CA ASN A 161 0.39 -16.85 27.23
C ASN A 161 0.11 -16.04 25.97
N LEU A 162 0.15 -16.71 24.84
CA LEU A 162 -0.13 -16.17 23.51
C LEU A 162 -1.56 -16.55 23.15
N ALA A 163 -2.54 -15.97 23.83
CA ALA A 163 -3.97 -16.04 23.49
C ALA A 163 -4.39 -17.23 22.57
N GLY A 164 -4.20 -18.48 23.07
CA GLY A 164 -4.60 -19.68 22.36
C GLY A 164 -3.55 -20.33 21.46
N TYR A 165 -2.30 -19.88 21.48
CA TYR A 165 -1.19 -20.55 20.78
C TYR A 165 -0.29 -21.32 21.74
N ASP A 166 0.00 -22.55 21.43
CA ASP A 166 1.01 -23.34 22.13
C ASP A 166 2.40 -22.82 21.75
N LYS A 167 3.26 -22.57 22.76
CA LYS A 167 4.65 -22.11 22.55
C LYS A 167 5.48 -23.05 21.66
N SER A 168 5.10 -24.32 21.58
CA SER A 168 5.81 -25.34 20.77
C SER A 168 5.45 -25.26 19.28
N SER A 169 4.38 -24.59 18.91
CA SER A 169 3.83 -24.56 17.55
C SER A 169 4.01 -23.20 16.85
N MET A 170 4.75 -22.27 17.46
CA MET A 170 4.93 -20.96 16.82
C MET A 170 5.77 -21.02 15.55
N PRO A 171 5.22 -20.44 14.48
CA PRO A 171 5.84 -19.23 13.98
C PRO A 171 4.91 -18.03 14.20
N LEU A 172 5.44 -16.91 14.68
CA LEU A 172 4.74 -15.64 14.63
C LEU A 172 4.25 -15.41 13.20
N GLU A 173 3.01 -14.90 13.07
CA GLU A 173 2.43 -14.58 11.77
C GLU A 173 3.37 -13.73 10.96
N ASN A 174 4.11 -13.51 10.32
CA ASN A 174 5.08 -12.65 9.64
C ASN A 174 6.54 -12.94 10.03
N LEU A 175 6.80 -14.07 10.66
CA LEU A 175 8.16 -14.52 10.84
C LEU A 175 8.60 -15.37 9.64
N TRP A 176 9.66 -14.97 9.01
CA TRP A 176 10.33 -15.73 7.94
C TRP A 176 11.81 -15.45 7.96
N ASP A 177 12.57 -16.34 7.36
CA ASP A 177 14.02 -16.18 7.19
C ASP A 177 14.35 -15.77 5.76
N GLY A 178 15.37 -14.91 5.60
CA GLY A 178 15.83 -14.42 4.30
C GLY A 178 14.84 -13.53 3.57
N THR A 179 14.77 -13.66 2.24
CA THR A 179 13.86 -12.91 1.38
C THR A 179 12.59 -13.70 1.10
N LYS A 180 11.44 -13.08 1.21
CA LYS A 180 10.16 -13.70 0.92
C LYS A 180 9.36 -12.93 -0.12
N THR A 181 8.90 -13.64 -1.14
CA THR A 181 8.04 -13.08 -2.18
C THR A 181 6.61 -13.58 -2.00
N ARG A 182 5.63 -12.67 -2.07
CA ARG A 182 4.20 -12.98 -2.01
C ARG A 182 3.47 -12.28 -3.14
N PHE A 183 2.51 -12.97 -3.73
CA PHE A 183 1.54 -12.34 -4.63
C PHE A 183 0.63 -11.40 -3.83
N VAL A 184 0.36 -10.22 -4.39
CA VAL A 184 -0.50 -9.20 -3.78
C VAL A 184 -1.49 -8.66 -4.81
N ALA A 185 -2.68 -8.32 -4.33
CA ALA A 185 -3.66 -7.57 -5.09
C ALA A 185 -4.04 -6.32 -4.29
N ARG A 186 -4.40 -5.25 -5.00
CA ARG A 186 -4.86 -4.01 -4.37
C ARG A 186 -6.04 -3.41 -5.11
N VAL A 187 -6.81 -2.63 -4.39
CA VAL A 187 -7.86 -1.77 -4.92
C VAL A 187 -7.81 -0.46 -4.16
N GLY A 188 -8.11 0.63 -4.82
CA GLY A 188 -8.10 1.95 -4.18
C GLY A 188 -8.83 2.99 -5.00
N ALA A 189 -8.94 4.18 -4.42
CA ALA A 189 -9.50 5.36 -5.06
C ALA A 189 -8.53 6.53 -4.89
N ASN A 190 -8.57 7.47 -5.82
CA ASN A 190 -7.83 8.72 -5.75
C ASN A 190 -8.77 9.90 -6.09
N VAL A 191 -8.41 11.05 -5.54
CA VAL A 191 -9.04 12.33 -5.86
C VAL A 191 -7.92 13.25 -6.30
N ASP A 192 -7.92 13.65 -7.57
CA ASP A 192 -6.88 14.45 -8.16
C ASP A 192 -7.36 15.90 -8.36
N PHE A 193 -6.57 16.85 -7.88
CA PHE A 193 -6.80 18.28 -8.04
C PHE A 193 -5.89 18.84 -9.12
N ARG A 194 -6.43 19.46 -10.13
CA ARG A 194 -5.65 20.11 -11.17
C ARG A 194 -5.00 21.39 -10.64
N VAL A 195 -3.69 21.46 -10.72
CA VAL A 195 -2.90 22.65 -10.35
C VAL A 195 -2.47 23.42 -11.58
N SER A 196 -2.18 22.72 -12.66
CA SER A 196 -1.84 23.30 -13.96
C SER A 196 -2.22 22.34 -15.09
N ASP A 197 -2.01 22.75 -16.34
CA ASP A 197 -2.30 21.95 -17.54
C ASP A 197 -1.57 20.58 -17.54
N ARG A 198 -0.49 20.47 -16.80
CA ARG A 198 0.38 19.27 -16.77
C ARG A 198 0.52 18.64 -15.40
N VAL A 199 -0.02 19.26 -14.35
CA VAL A 199 0.22 18.86 -12.96
C VAL A 199 -1.09 18.71 -12.22
N LYS A 200 -1.30 17.53 -11.65
CA LYS A 200 -2.39 17.25 -10.71
C LYS A 200 -1.79 16.86 -9.35
N LEU A 201 -2.46 17.28 -8.28
CA LEU A 201 -2.22 16.84 -6.90
C LEU A 201 -3.42 16.02 -6.47
N GLY A 202 -3.19 14.89 -5.85
CA GLY A 202 -4.26 14.05 -5.39
C GLY A 202 -3.96 13.42 -4.03
#